data_771f0528e08dffa4085674a4e8ae8dcf
#
_entry.id   771f0528e08dffa4085674a4e8ae8dcf
#
_cell.length_a   1.000
_cell.length_b   1.000
_cell.length_c   1.000
_cell.angle_alpha   90.00
_cell.angle_beta   90.00
_cell.angle_gamma   90.00
#
_symmetry.space_group_name_H-M   'P 1'
#
loop_
_entity.id
_entity.type
_entity.pdbx_description
1 polymer ?
#
loop_
_entity_poly.entity_id
_entity_poly.type
_entity_poly.pdbx_seq_one_letter_code
_entity_poly.pdbx_strand_id
1 'polypeptide(L)'
;MSLSIKNSGDYMSNIAFAFTLSTLAGLSTLLGFLPLLFNLKDESSIILKSLAFASGVMLTVSIIDLIPESYNLLASIFKGFPALLLLLIFLVIGIIFSILIDKFLPNNNNKLFHLGIVSMLAIILHNIPEGIATFLSASTNQKLGLSLALAISFHNIPEGISIAIPIYFSTKNKKKAFLYTFISGFSEPVGSLIAYLFLAKYMNNFLMSILLSFIAGLMIHIALFELLK
;
A
#
# COMPACT_ATOMS: atom_id res chain seq x y z
N MET A 1 -22.20 33.07 7.06
CA MET A 1 -21.55 31.91 7.67
C MET A 1 -20.05 32.20 7.63
N SER A 2 -19.48 32.66 8.75
CA SER A 2 -18.12 33.18 8.84
C SER A 2 -17.13 32.01 8.74
N LEU A 3 -16.35 31.96 7.67
CA LEU A 3 -15.12 31.19 7.61
C LEU A 3 -14.15 31.77 8.65
N SER A 4 -14.06 31.15 9.83
CA SER A 4 -13.02 31.46 10.78
C SER A 4 -11.68 31.25 10.09
N ILE A 5 -10.89 32.29 10.01
CA ILE A 5 -9.49 32.25 9.58
C ILE A 5 -8.78 31.32 10.56
N LYS A 6 -8.59 30.03 10.18
CA LYS A 6 -7.69 29.15 10.91
C LYS A 6 -6.32 29.84 10.91
N ASN A 7 -5.75 30.04 12.09
CA ASN A 7 -4.42 30.64 12.25
C ASN A 7 -3.43 29.91 11.33
N SER A 8 -2.60 30.65 10.62
CA SER A 8 -1.59 30.07 9.73
C SER A 8 -0.66 29.07 10.43
N GLY A 9 -0.46 29.24 11.75
CA GLY A 9 0.27 28.30 12.60
C GLY A 9 -0.41 26.95 12.74
N ASP A 10 -1.74 26.90 12.90
CA ASP A 10 -2.51 25.65 13.02
C ASP A 10 -2.51 24.87 11.68
N TYR A 11 -2.56 25.58 10.56
CA TYR A 11 -2.51 24.97 9.24
C TYR A 11 -1.15 24.30 8.97
N MET A 12 -0.05 24.99 9.25
CA MET A 12 1.30 24.44 9.11
C MET A 12 1.55 23.26 10.05
N SER A 13 1.02 23.31 11.28
CA SER A 13 1.08 22.20 12.24
C SER A 13 0.35 20.94 11.70
N ASN A 14 -0.82 21.10 11.11
CA ASN A 14 -1.59 19.98 10.54
C ASN A 14 -0.88 19.35 9.33
N ILE A 15 -0.24 20.15 8.47
CA ILE A 15 0.54 19.64 7.34
C ILE A 15 1.76 18.84 7.84
N ALA A 16 2.52 19.39 8.78
CA ALA A 16 3.67 18.68 9.35
C ALA A 16 3.24 17.37 10.03
N PHE A 17 2.15 17.40 10.77
CA PHE A 17 1.56 16.21 11.38
C PHE A 17 1.16 15.16 10.34
N ALA A 18 0.50 15.56 9.26
CA ALA A 18 0.09 14.67 8.19
C ALA A 18 1.29 13.99 7.48
N PHE A 19 2.35 14.75 7.19
CA PHE A 19 3.59 14.19 6.65
C PHE A 19 4.27 13.22 7.63
N THR A 20 4.28 13.55 8.92
CA THR A 20 4.86 12.68 9.95
C THR A 20 4.13 11.34 10.01
N LEU A 21 2.79 11.36 10.04
CA LEU A 21 1.98 10.14 10.08
C LEU A 21 2.21 9.26 8.85
N SER A 22 2.13 9.82 7.66
CA SER A 22 2.38 9.07 6.43
C SER A 22 3.81 8.53 6.36
N THR A 23 4.80 9.30 6.80
CA THR A 23 6.19 8.82 6.84
C THR A 23 6.34 7.65 7.81
N LEU A 24 5.74 7.72 8.99
CA LEU A 24 5.78 6.64 9.97
C LEU A 24 5.04 5.39 9.48
N ALA A 25 3.89 5.58 8.84
CA ALA A 25 3.11 4.49 8.26
C ALA A 25 3.91 3.80 7.14
N GLY A 26 4.47 4.53 6.19
CA GLY A 26 5.30 3.96 5.14
C GLY A 26 6.58 3.28 5.66
N LEU A 27 7.24 3.87 6.64
CA LEU A 27 8.44 3.27 7.24
C LEU A 27 8.13 2.01 8.06
N SER A 28 6.87 1.75 8.45
CA SER A 28 6.48 0.49 9.09
C SER A 28 6.71 -0.73 8.18
N THR A 29 6.72 -0.54 6.85
CA THR A 29 7.13 -1.57 5.87
C THR A 29 8.51 -2.15 6.20
N LEU A 30 9.43 -1.34 6.75
CA LEU A 30 10.76 -1.81 7.16
C LEU A 30 10.72 -2.80 8.32
N LEU A 31 9.65 -2.82 9.12
CA LEU A 31 9.50 -3.82 10.17
C LEU A 31 9.39 -5.23 9.58
N GLY A 32 8.94 -5.35 8.32
CA GLY A 32 8.97 -6.61 7.57
C GLY A 32 10.37 -7.16 7.30
N PHE A 33 11.41 -6.34 7.44
CA PHE A 33 12.81 -6.78 7.38
C PHE A 33 13.30 -7.40 8.69
N LEU A 34 12.66 -7.14 9.83
CA LEU A 34 13.11 -7.59 11.15
C LEU A 34 13.36 -9.11 11.26
N PRO A 35 12.53 -10.00 10.68
CA PRO A 35 12.81 -11.45 10.72
C PRO A 35 14.20 -11.82 10.23
N LEU A 36 14.76 -11.06 9.27
CA LEU A 36 16.09 -11.32 8.70
C LEU A 36 17.26 -10.94 9.63
N LEU A 37 16.99 -10.27 10.75
CA LEU A 37 18.01 -9.98 11.76
C LEU A 37 18.31 -11.20 12.64
N PHE A 38 17.37 -12.15 12.71
CA PHE A 38 17.52 -13.37 13.49
C PHE A 38 18.19 -14.48 12.67
N ASN A 39 18.72 -15.49 13.39
CA ASN A 39 19.41 -16.63 12.76
C ASN A 39 18.35 -17.63 12.26
N LEU A 40 18.05 -17.57 10.98
CA LEU A 40 16.99 -18.36 10.35
C LEU A 40 17.57 -19.72 9.94
N LYS A 41 17.18 -20.80 10.64
CA LYS A 41 17.72 -22.15 10.42
C LYS A 41 17.02 -22.93 9.33
N ASP A 42 15.70 -22.71 9.13
CA ASP A 42 14.88 -23.42 8.13
C ASP A 42 14.37 -22.42 7.09
N GLU A 43 15.16 -22.24 6.03
CA GLU A 43 14.87 -21.26 4.98
C GLU A 43 13.53 -21.53 4.29
N SER A 44 13.23 -22.77 3.93
CA SER A 44 12.02 -23.13 3.19
C SER A 44 10.75 -22.92 4.02
N SER A 45 10.77 -23.31 5.29
CA SER A 45 9.62 -23.09 6.19
C SER A 45 9.38 -21.59 6.44
N ILE A 46 10.46 -20.80 6.58
CA ILE A 46 10.37 -19.35 6.81
C ILE A 46 9.80 -18.65 5.58
N ILE A 47 10.30 -18.95 4.38
CA ILE A 47 9.79 -18.40 3.14
C ILE A 47 8.28 -18.70 3.04
N LEU A 48 7.90 -19.98 3.13
CA LEU A 48 6.52 -20.40 3.00
C LEU A 48 5.59 -19.70 4.02
N LYS A 49 5.95 -19.73 5.31
CA LYS A 49 5.13 -19.13 6.37
C LYS A 49 5.02 -17.61 6.24
N SER A 50 6.12 -16.95 5.88
CA SER A 50 6.15 -15.49 5.72
C SER A 50 5.30 -15.04 4.54
N LEU A 51 5.42 -15.72 3.39
CA LEU A 51 4.63 -15.39 2.20
C LEU A 51 3.15 -15.72 2.40
N ALA A 52 2.82 -16.86 3.03
CA ALA A 52 1.44 -17.21 3.37
C ALA A 52 0.81 -16.19 4.34
N PHE A 53 1.58 -15.73 5.34
CA PHE A 53 1.12 -14.68 6.26
C PHE A 53 0.87 -13.36 5.54
N ALA A 54 1.84 -12.90 4.71
CA ALA A 54 1.70 -11.68 3.94
C ALA A 54 0.49 -11.75 2.99
N SER A 55 0.33 -12.87 2.26
CA SER A 55 -0.82 -13.11 1.40
C SER A 55 -2.15 -13.04 2.16
N GLY A 56 -2.23 -13.69 3.32
CA GLY A 56 -3.44 -13.68 4.16
C GLY A 56 -3.83 -12.27 4.60
N VAL A 57 -2.86 -11.45 5.02
CA VAL A 57 -3.13 -10.07 5.41
C VAL A 57 -3.53 -9.21 4.21
N MET A 58 -2.81 -9.31 3.08
CA MET A 58 -3.14 -8.56 1.85
C MET A 58 -4.56 -8.88 1.36
N LEU A 59 -4.97 -10.15 1.37
CA LEU A 59 -6.35 -10.55 1.04
C LEU A 59 -7.36 -9.98 2.03
N THR A 60 -7.07 -10.05 3.31
CA THR A 60 -7.95 -9.53 4.37
C THR A 60 -8.17 -8.03 4.20
N VAL A 61 -7.12 -7.24 4.03
CA VAL A 61 -7.19 -5.80 3.82
C VAL A 61 -7.97 -5.48 2.53
N SER A 62 -7.69 -6.19 1.44
CA SER A 62 -8.40 -5.96 0.17
C SER A 62 -9.90 -6.20 0.30
N ILE A 63 -10.32 -7.28 0.99
CA ILE A 63 -11.73 -7.70 1.06
C ILE A 63 -12.49 -6.94 2.15
N ILE A 64 -11.86 -6.68 3.30
CA ILE A 64 -12.54 -6.12 4.47
C ILE A 64 -12.45 -4.59 4.51
N ASP A 65 -11.36 -4.00 3.99
CA ASP A 65 -11.14 -2.55 4.01
C ASP A 65 -11.33 -1.91 2.63
N LEU A 66 -10.47 -2.24 1.65
CA LEU A 66 -10.39 -1.49 0.40
C LEU A 66 -11.66 -1.60 -0.45
N ILE A 67 -12.20 -2.81 -0.62
CA ILE A 67 -13.42 -3.03 -1.41
C ILE A 67 -14.64 -2.37 -0.77
N PRO A 68 -14.93 -2.56 0.54
CA PRO A 68 -16.05 -1.89 1.18
C PRO A 68 -15.92 -0.37 1.17
N GLU A 69 -14.74 0.19 1.46
CA GLU A 69 -14.53 1.64 1.46
C GLU A 69 -14.71 2.22 0.05
N SER A 70 -14.13 1.58 -0.97
CA SER A 70 -14.34 1.98 -2.35
C SER A 70 -15.82 1.96 -2.72
N TYR A 71 -16.56 0.91 -2.34
CA TYR A 71 -17.99 0.82 -2.60
C TYR A 71 -18.76 1.94 -1.90
N ASN A 72 -18.48 2.23 -0.64
CA ASN A 72 -19.13 3.28 0.13
C ASN A 72 -18.92 4.66 -0.50
N LEU A 73 -17.71 4.95 -0.96
CA LEU A 73 -17.39 6.19 -1.67
C LEU A 73 -18.15 6.28 -3.01
N LEU A 74 -18.19 5.20 -3.80
CA LEU A 74 -18.95 5.15 -5.05
C LEU A 74 -20.46 5.27 -4.79
N ALA A 75 -20.99 4.59 -3.78
CA ALA A 75 -22.40 4.63 -3.42
C ALA A 75 -22.86 6.00 -2.92
N SER A 76 -21.94 6.83 -2.43
CA SER A 76 -22.21 8.23 -2.09
C SER A 76 -22.49 9.11 -3.35
N ILE A 77 -22.01 8.67 -4.52
CA ILE A 77 -22.12 9.40 -5.79
C ILE A 77 -23.16 8.73 -6.72
N PHE A 78 -23.06 7.40 -6.83
CA PHE A 78 -23.90 6.58 -7.71
C PHE A 78 -24.72 5.60 -6.87
N LYS A 79 -26.03 5.59 -7.01
CA LYS A 79 -26.89 4.67 -6.24
C LYS A 79 -26.98 3.30 -6.91
N GLY A 80 -26.81 2.24 -6.12
CA GLY A 80 -27.07 0.85 -6.52
C GLY A 80 -26.09 0.28 -7.54
N PHE A 81 -26.63 -0.32 -8.61
CA PHE A 81 -25.84 -1.10 -9.57
C PHE A 81 -24.66 -0.36 -10.24
N PRO A 82 -24.74 0.93 -10.62
CA PRO A 82 -23.61 1.65 -11.21
C PRO A 82 -22.38 1.73 -10.29
N ALA A 83 -22.58 1.90 -8.99
CA ALA A 83 -21.47 1.91 -8.02
C ALA A 83 -20.74 0.56 -7.98
N LEU A 84 -21.49 -0.53 -7.93
CA LEU A 84 -20.91 -1.89 -7.95
C LEU A 84 -20.21 -2.17 -9.28
N LEU A 85 -20.79 -1.76 -10.40
CA LEU A 85 -20.19 -1.96 -11.72
C LEU A 85 -18.84 -1.23 -11.85
N LEU A 86 -18.76 0.02 -11.41
CA LEU A 86 -17.53 0.80 -11.44
C LEU A 86 -16.46 0.16 -10.55
N LEU A 87 -16.81 -0.24 -9.31
CA LEU A 87 -15.91 -0.95 -8.42
C LEU A 87 -15.31 -2.19 -9.12
N LEU A 88 -16.17 -3.04 -9.71
CA LEU A 88 -15.72 -4.27 -10.38
C LEU A 88 -14.83 -3.97 -11.59
N ILE A 89 -15.14 -2.93 -12.38
CA ILE A 89 -14.32 -2.53 -13.52
C ILE A 89 -12.90 -2.16 -13.06
N PHE A 90 -12.77 -1.29 -12.06
CA PHE A 90 -11.44 -0.85 -11.62
C PHE A 90 -10.69 -1.93 -10.85
N LEU A 91 -11.38 -2.81 -10.14
CA LEU A 91 -10.79 -4.00 -9.53
C LEU A 91 -10.19 -4.93 -10.60
N VAL A 92 -10.93 -5.22 -11.67
CA VAL A 92 -10.43 -6.02 -12.81
C VAL A 92 -9.26 -5.31 -13.50
N ILE A 93 -9.31 -4.01 -13.68
CA ILE A 93 -8.18 -3.23 -14.23
C ILE A 93 -6.94 -3.40 -13.34
N GLY A 94 -7.09 -3.36 -12.02
CA GLY A 94 -5.98 -3.61 -11.08
C GLY A 94 -5.38 -5.01 -11.22
N ILE A 95 -6.22 -6.04 -11.34
CA ILE A 95 -5.77 -7.42 -11.61
C ILE A 95 -4.99 -7.49 -12.93
N ILE A 96 -5.55 -6.95 -14.01
CA ILE A 96 -4.90 -6.95 -15.33
C ILE A 96 -3.56 -6.22 -15.27
N PHE A 97 -3.52 -5.09 -14.58
CA PHE A 97 -2.29 -4.31 -14.44
C PHE A 97 -1.21 -5.09 -13.68
N SER A 98 -1.56 -5.81 -12.62
CA SER A 98 -0.64 -6.68 -11.90
C SER A 98 -0.08 -7.80 -12.78
N ILE A 99 -0.94 -8.45 -13.59
CA ILE A 99 -0.51 -9.46 -14.59
C ILE A 99 0.46 -8.86 -15.61
N LEU A 100 0.21 -7.63 -16.06
CA LEU A 100 1.09 -6.94 -16.99
C LEU A 100 2.46 -6.62 -16.35
N ILE A 101 2.50 -6.17 -15.11
CA ILE A 101 3.77 -5.96 -14.39
C ILE A 101 4.58 -7.24 -14.37
N ASP A 102 3.99 -8.37 -13.96
CA ASP A 102 4.67 -9.66 -13.93
C ASP A 102 5.22 -10.05 -15.31
N LYS A 103 4.43 -9.87 -16.37
CA LYS A 103 4.79 -10.22 -17.74
C LYS A 103 5.88 -9.32 -18.34
N PHE A 104 5.90 -8.02 -18.00
CA PHE A 104 6.88 -7.07 -18.52
C PHE A 104 8.20 -7.08 -17.76
N LEU A 105 8.23 -7.65 -16.56
CA LEU A 105 9.49 -7.84 -15.85
C LEU A 105 10.37 -8.88 -16.56
N PRO A 106 11.68 -8.61 -16.68
CA PRO A 106 12.60 -9.57 -17.27
C PRO A 106 12.52 -10.92 -16.56
N ASN A 107 12.35 -11.98 -17.35
CA ASN A 107 12.30 -13.33 -16.83
C ASN A 107 13.65 -13.64 -16.15
N ASN A 108 13.68 -13.66 -14.83
CA ASN A 108 14.87 -13.99 -14.07
C ASN A 108 14.80 -15.49 -13.73
N ASN A 109 15.90 -16.22 -13.96
CA ASN A 109 16.02 -17.64 -13.60
C ASN A 109 15.81 -17.88 -12.07
N ASN A 110 15.89 -16.83 -11.27
CA ASN A 110 15.62 -16.88 -9.84
C ASN A 110 14.19 -16.41 -9.54
N LYS A 111 13.28 -17.37 -9.38
CA LYS A 111 11.85 -17.12 -9.11
C LYS A 111 11.62 -16.27 -7.85
N LEU A 112 12.39 -16.48 -6.78
CA LEU A 112 12.27 -15.69 -5.55
C LEU A 112 12.67 -14.23 -5.76
N PHE A 113 13.73 -13.98 -6.55
CA PHE A 113 14.11 -12.61 -6.86
C PHE A 113 13.03 -11.91 -7.68
N HIS A 114 12.49 -12.59 -8.69
CA HIS A 114 11.40 -12.07 -9.51
C HIS A 114 10.18 -11.73 -8.64
N LEU A 115 9.75 -12.66 -7.77
CA LEU A 115 8.67 -12.44 -6.81
C LEU A 115 8.89 -11.18 -5.94
N GLY A 116 10.10 -11.03 -5.38
CA GLY A 116 10.43 -9.87 -4.56
C GLY A 116 10.36 -8.55 -5.33
N ILE A 117 10.74 -8.53 -6.62
CA ILE A 117 10.64 -7.34 -7.48
C ILE A 117 9.18 -7.04 -7.84
N VAL A 118 8.39 -8.06 -8.21
CA VAL A 118 6.94 -7.88 -8.47
C VAL A 118 6.25 -7.29 -7.25
N SER A 119 6.49 -7.90 -6.08
CA SER A 119 5.93 -7.40 -4.80
C SER A 119 6.36 -5.95 -4.53
N MET A 120 7.65 -5.63 -4.70
CA MET A 120 8.15 -4.26 -4.49
C MET A 120 7.44 -3.24 -5.38
N LEU A 121 7.33 -3.51 -6.68
CA LEU A 121 6.69 -2.58 -7.62
C LEU A 121 5.21 -2.39 -7.32
N ALA A 122 4.53 -3.48 -7.01
CA ALA A 122 3.12 -3.43 -6.66
C ALA A 122 2.88 -2.63 -5.37
N ILE A 123 3.71 -2.84 -4.34
CA ILE A 123 3.60 -2.13 -3.08
C ILE A 123 3.97 -0.64 -3.25
N ILE A 124 4.94 -0.28 -4.10
CA ILE A 124 5.18 1.12 -4.46
C ILE A 124 3.91 1.77 -5.03
N LEU A 125 3.25 1.09 -5.96
CA LEU A 125 2.02 1.59 -6.59
C LEU A 125 0.85 1.66 -5.62
N HIS A 126 0.80 0.79 -4.62
CA HIS A 126 -0.18 0.79 -3.55
C HIS A 126 0.10 1.89 -2.52
N ASN A 127 1.31 2.03 -2.04
CA ASN A 127 1.68 2.98 -1.00
C ASN A 127 1.54 4.46 -1.43
N ILE A 128 1.68 4.78 -2.73
CA ILE A 128 1.47 6.15 -3.21
C ILE A 128 0.05 6.64 -2.93
N PRO A 129 -1.03 5.95 -3.35
CA PRO A 129 -2.41 6.28 -2.97
C PRO A 129 -2.67 6.29 -1.46
N GLU A 130 -2.04 5.40 -0.69
CA GLU A 130 -2.18 5.38 0.76
C GLU A 130 -1.57 6.61 1.42
N GLY A 131 -0.38 7.01 0.97
CA GLY A 131 0.23 8.26 1.39
C GLY A 131 -0.63 9.48 1.06
N ILE A 132 -1.28 9.49 -0.11
CA ILE A 132 -2.26 10.53 -0.48
C ILE A 132 -3.43 10.51 0.51
N ALA A 133 -4.02 9.34 0.77
CA ALA A 133 -5.16 9.19 1.66
C ALA A 133 -4.82 9.59 3.11
N THR A 134 -3.70 9.12 3.64
CA THR A 134 -3.20 9.43 4.98
C THR A 134 -2.98 10.93 5.14
N PHE A 135 -2.29 11.56 4.17
CA PHE A 135 -2.03 12.99 4.19
C PHE A 135 -3.32 13.82 4.20
N LEU A 136 -4.26 13.53 3.29
CA LEU A 136 -5.51 14.26 3.19
C LEU A 136 -6.38 14.09 4.44
N SER A 137 -6.49 12.88 4.95
CA SER A 137 -7.25 12.58 6.17
C SER A 137 -6.65 13.31 7.38
N ALA A 138 -5.32 13.22 7.56
CA ALA A 138 -4.63 13.84 8.70
C ALA A 138 -4.61 15.38 8.65
N SER A 139 -4.50 15.96 7.46
CA SER A 139 -4.53 17.41 7.28
C SER A 139 -5.90 18.04 7.58
N THR A 140 -6.98 17.27 7.41
CA THR A 140 -8.35 17.71 7.66
C THR A 140 -8.85 17.35 9.06
N ASN A 141 -8.51 16.16 9.53
CA ASN A 141 -8.91 15.64 10.86
C ASN A 141 -7.79 14.77 11.43
N GLN A 142 -7.08 15.28 12.43
CA GLN A 142 -5.94 14.59 13.06
C GLN A 142 -6.30 13.22 13.63
N LYS A 143 -7.49 13.08 14.26
CA LYS A 143 -7.93 11.81 14.84
C LYS A 143 -8.19 10.75 13.77
N LEU A 144 -8.84 11.13 12.67
CA LEU A 144 -9.08 10.25 11.53
C LEU A 144 -7.76 9.85 10.87
N GLY A 145 -6.87 10.83 10.64
CA GLY A 145 -5.53 10.57 10.08
C GLY A 145 -4.71 9.62 10.94
N LEU A 146 -4.73 9.78 12.27
CA LEU A 146 -4.02 8.87 13.18
C LEU A 146 -4.58 7.44 13.10
N SER A 147 -5.90 7.28 13.10
CA SER A 147 -6.55 5.96 12.98
C SER A 147 -6.18 5.28 11.67
N LEU A 148 -6.20 6.02 10.56
CA LEU A 148 -5.85 5.51 9.24
C LEU A 148 -4.36 5.13 9.18
N ALA A 149 -3.46 6.00 9.65
CA ALA A 149 -2.02 5.74 9.66
C ALA A 149 -1.66 4.50 10.50
N LEU A 150 -2.36 4.27 11.62
CA LEU A 150 -2.18 3.05 12.42
C LEU A 150 -2.64 1.80 11.65
N ALA A 151 -3.81 1.85 11.03
CA ALA A 151 -4.32 0.74 10.22
C ALA A 151 -3.35 0.38 9.08
N ILE A 152 -2.89 1.39 8.33
CA ILE A 152 -1.90 1.25 7.26
C ILE A 152 -0.58 0.69 7.82
N SER A 153 -0.09 1.20 8.93
CA SER A 153 1.15 0.69 9.54
C SER A 153 1.11 -0.81 9.83
N PHE A 154 -0.03 -1.33 10.26
CA PHE A 154 -0.17 -2.77 10.57
C PHE A 154 -0.15 -3.65 9.33
N HIS A 155 -0.73 -3.24 8.21
CA HIS A 155 -0.68 -4.04 6.99
C HIS A 155 0.62 -3.84 6.18
N ASN A 156 1.29 -2.72 6.31
CA ASN A 156 2.59 -2.48 5.69
C ASN A 156 3.69 -3.43 6.20
N ILE A 157 3.58 -3.96 7.42
CA ILE A 157 4.54 -4.94 7.96
C ILE A 157 4.54 -6.24 7.13
N PRO A 158 3.40 -6.93 6.90
CA PRO A 158 3.31 -8.07 5.99
C PRO A 158 3.77 -7.77 4.56
N GLU A 159 3.49 -6.59 4.05
CA GLU A 159 3.96 -6.15 2.74
C GLU A 159 5.49 -6.09 2.67
N GLY A 160 6.12 -5.49 3.68
CA GLY A 160 7.56 -5.49 3.82
C GLY A 160 8.16 -6.91 3.88
N ILE A 161 7.48 -7.86 4.52
CA ILE A 161 7.87 -9.28 4.54
C ILE A 161 7.83 -9.87 3.13
N SER A 162 6.82 -9.55 2.32
CA SER A 162 6.67 -10.05 0.94
C SER A 162 7.79 -9.59 0.01
N ILE A 163 8.49 -8.51 0.35
CA ILE A 163 9.67 -8.01 -0.36
C ILE A 163 10.96 -8.55 0.28
N ALA A 164 11.14 -8.34 1.57
CA ALA A 164 12.39 -8.58 2.26
C ALA A 164 12.81 -10.06 2.22
N ILE A 165 11.86 -10.97 2.43
CA ILE A 165 12.13 -12.41 2.48
C ILE A 165 12.57 -12.95 1.11
N PRO A 166 11.83 -12.77 -0.01
CA PRO A 166 12.26 -13.25 -1.32
C PRO A 166 13.57 -12.63 -1.79
N ILE A 167 13.77 -11.33 -1.60
CA ILE A 167 15.01 -10.65 -2.00
C ILE A 167 16.20 -11.18 -1.21
N TYR A 168 16.06 -11.37 0.09
CA TYR A 168 17.16 -11.90 0.91
C TYR A 168 17.51 -13.34 0.51
N PHE A 169 16.52 -14.23 0.45
CA PHE A 169 16.83 -15.64 0.16
C PHE A 169 17.31 -15.88 -1.26
N SER A 170 16.93 -15.02 -2.20
CA SER A 170 17.42 -15.07 -3.58
C SER A 170 18.84 -14.51 -3.74
N THR A 171 19.22 -13.50 -2.96
CA THR A 171 20.51 -12.80 -3.13
C THR A 171 21.51 -13.04 -2.00
N LYS A 172 21.07 -13.61 -0.88
CA LYS A 172 21.81 -13.73 0.39
C LYS A 172 22.38 -12.39 0.88
N ASN A 173 21.77 -11.28 0.47
CA ASN A 173 22.25 -9.93 0.73
C ASN A 173 21.21 -9.11 1.53
N LYS A 174 21.46 -8.94 2.84
CA LYS A 174 20.60 -8.16 3.74
C LYS A 174 20.49 -6.68 3.33
N LYS A 175 21.56 -6.08 2.78
CA LYS A 175 21.54 -4.68 2.34
C LYS A 175 20.59 -4.48 1.15
N LYS A 176 20.56 -5.45 0.19
CA LYS A 176 19.61 -5.41 -0.92
C LYS A 176 18.17 -5.56 -0.42
N ALA A 177 17.91 -6.53 0.44
CA ALA A 177 16.58 -6.72 1.02
C ALA A 177 16.10 -5.46 1.75
N PHE A 178 16.95 -4.87 2.59
CA PHE A 178 16.65 -3.61 3.27
C PHE A 178 16.36 -2.47 2.28
N LEU A 179 17.23 -2.28 1.27
CA LEU A 179 17.07 -1.19 0.32
C LEU A 179 15.77 -1.30 -0.48
N TYR A 180 15.40 -2.48 -0.93
CA TYR A 180 14.18 -2.69 -1.71
C TYR A 180 12.91 -2.48 -0.87
N THR A 181 12.94 -2.96 0.38
CA THR A 181 11.87 -2.71 1.35
C THR A 181 11.77 -1.21 1.71
N PHE A 182 12.92 -0.54 1.87
CA PHE A 182 12.96 0.91 2.12
C PHE A 182 12.39 1.72 0.96
N ILE A 183 12.78 1.42 -0.28
CA ILE A 183 12.25 2.12 -1.47
C ILE A 183 10.73 1.98 -1.53
N SER A 184 10.23 0.77 -1.24
CA SER A 184 8.78 0.52 -1.23
C SER A 184 8.07 1.32 -0.13
N GLY A 185 8.54 1.26 1.11
CA GLY A 185 7.94 2.02 2.21
C GLY A 185 8.06 3.53 2.03
N PHE A 186 9.14 4.01 1.41
CA PHE A 186 9.34 5.43 1.15
C PHE A 186 8.41 5.99 0.06
N SER A 187 7.74 5.15 -0.71
CA SER A 187 6.75 5.59 -1.69
C SER A 187 5.50 6.22 -1.05
N GLU A 188 5.18 5.89 0.20
CA GLU A 188 4.06 6.49 0.92
C GLU A 188 4.28 7.99 1.25
N PRO A 189 5.40 8.43 1.85
CA PRO A 189 5.69 9.86 1.96
C PRO A 189 5.82 10.58 0.60
N VAL A 190 6.23 9.88 -0.46
CA VAL A 190 6.18 10.44 -1.82
C VAL A 190 4.73 10.69 -2.25
N GLY A 191 3.81 9.76 -1.97
CA GLY A 191 2.37 9.96 -2.18
C GLY A 191 1.83 11.18 -1.45
N SER A 192 2.22 11.36 -0.18
CA SER A 192 1.87 12.56 0.60
C SER A 192 2.40 13.86 -0.02
N LEU A 193 3.61 13.83 -0.55
CA LEU A 193 4.19 14.98 -1.24
C LEU A 193 3.41 15.31 -2.53
N ILE A 194 3.03 14.29 -3.30
CA ILE A 194 2.18 14.44 -4.48
C ILE A 194 0.81 15.04 -4.09
N ALA A 195 0.22 14.56 -3.00
CA ALA A 195 -1.04 15.10 -2.48
C ALA A 195 -0.91 16.57 -2.13
N TYR A 196 0.13 16.93 -1.39
CA TYR A 196 0.38 18.30 -0.96
C TYR A 196 0.59 19.26 -2.13
N LEU A 197 1.40 18.87 -3.12
CA LEU A 197 1.79 19.76 -4.22
C LEU A 197 0.71 19.87 -5.31
N PHE A 198 0.00 18.79 -5.60
CA PHE A 198 -0.81 18.70 -6.83
C PHE A 198 -2.24 18.24 -6.62
N LEU A 199 -2.50 17.25 -5.75
CA LEU A 199 -3.75 16.52 -5.74
C LEU A 199 -4.77 17.02 -4.72
N ALA A 200 -4.37 17.71 -3.65
CA ALA A 200 -5.30 18.16 -2.60
C ALA A 200 -6.49 18.95 -3.16
N LYS A 201 -6.32 19.64 -4.29
CA LYS A 201 -7.37 20.41 -4.98
C LYS A 201 -8.31 19.55 -5.82
N TYR A 202 -7.86 18.38 -6.30
CA TYR A 202 -8.60 17.54 -7.27
C TYR A 202 -9.12 16.26 -6.66
N MET A 203 -8.63 15.88 -5.46
CA MET A 203 -9.10 14.65 -4.79
C MET A 203 -10.56 14.78 -4.38
N ASN A 204 -11.32 13.79 -4.78
CA ASN A 204 -12.73 13.65 -4.45
C ASN A 204 -13.05 12.16 -4.24
N ASN A 205 -14.26 11.88 -3.74
CA ASN A 205 -14.70 10.51 -3.45
C ASN A 205 -14.63 9.58 -4.66
N PHE A 206 -14.87 10.12 -5.87
CA PHE A 206 -14.79 9.32 -7.10
C PHE A 206 -13.37 8.86 -7.40
N LEU A 207 -12.41 9.78 -7.40
CA LEU A 207 -11.02 9.43 -7.67
C LEU A 207 -10.45 8.49 -6.59
N MET A 208 -10.75 8.75 -5.33
CA MET A 208 -10.33 7.88 -4.22
C MET A 208 -10.90 6.47 -4.37
N SER A 209 -12.18 6.33 -4.68
CA SER A 209 -12.81 5.02 -4.85
C SER A 209 -12.21 4.21 -6.01
N ILE A 210 -11.89 4.87 -7.13
CA ILE A 210 -11.22 4.23 -8.27
C ILE A 210 -9.84 3.70 -7.84
N LEU A 211 -9.06 4.51 -7.12
CA LEU A 211 -7.74 4.11 -6.63
C LEU A 211 -7.84 2.91 -5.69
N LEU A 212 -8.76 2.95 -4.71
CA LEU A 212 -8.96 1.84 -3.76
C LEU A 212 -9.39 0.54 -4.46
N SER A 213 -10.33 0.61 -5.44
CA SER A 213 -10.73 -0.56 -6.22
C SER A 213 -9.57 -1.15 -7.02
N PHE A 214 -8.82 -0.28 -7.70
CA PHE A 214 -7.65 -0.67 -8.50
C PHE A 214 -6.60 -1.37 -7.64
N ILE A 215 -6.29 -0.79 -6.47
CA ILE A 215 -5.32 -1.33 -5.51
C ILE A 215 -5.79 -2.69 -4.97
N ALA A 216 -7.07 -2.79 -4.58
CA ALA A 216 -7.62 -4.06 -4.11
C ALA A 216 -7.46 -5.18 -5.15
N GLY A 217 -7.72 -4.88 -6.43
CA GLY A 217 -7.51 -5.83 -7.52
C GLY A 217 -6.05 -6.26 -7.69
N LEU A 218 -5.13 -5.30 -7.63
CA LEU A 218 -3.69 -5.53 -7.70
C LEU A 218 -3.21 -6.41 -6.54
N MET A 219 -3.60 -6.08 -5.31
CA MET A 219 -3.22 -6.85 -4.10
C MET A 219 -3.80 -8.27 -4.11
N ILE A 220 -5.06 -8.45 -4.51
CA ILE A 220 -5.68 -9.80 -4.60
C ILE A 220 -4.90 -10.66 -5.59
N HIS A 221 -4.52 -10.14 -6.76
CA HIS A 221 -3.74 -10.90 -7.73
C HIS A 221 -2.38 -11.32 -7.15
N ILE A 222 -1.63 -10.40 -6.55
CA ILE A 222 -0.32 -10.72 -5.97
C ILE A 222 -0.45 -11.74 -4.84
N ALA A 223 -1.40 -11.56 -3.94
CA ALA A 223 -1.60 -12.45 -2.81
C ALA A 223 -1.91 -13.88 -3.26
N LEU A 224 -2.79 -14.06 -4.25
CA LEU A 224 -3.23 -15.39 -4.69
C LEU A 224 -2.29 -16.04 -5.70
N PHE A 225 -1.73 -15.27 -6.62
CA PHE A 225 -1.05 -15.83 -7.78
C PHE A 225 0.47 -15.63 -7.80
N GLU A 226 0.99 -14.76 -6.91
CA GLU A 226 2.43 -14.57 -6.77
C GLU A 226 2.96 -15.10 -5.42
N LEU A 227 2.34 -14.75 -4.30
CA LEU A 227 2.83 -15.12 -2.97
C LEU A 227 2.52 -16.58 -2.59
N LEU A 228 1.43 -17.16 -3.09
CA LEU A 228 1.02 -18.55 -2.81
C LEU A 228 1.44 -19.54 -3.90
N LYS A 229 2.18 -19.11 -4.92
CA LYS A 229 2.69 -19.93 -6.03
C LYS A 229 4.03 -20.60 -5.65
#